data_956eb08e78fba8a044b86a53740c9b97
#
_entry.id   956eb08e78fba8a044b86a53740c9b97
#
_cell.length_a   1.000
_cell.length_b   1.000
_cell.length_c   1.000
_cell.angle_alpha   90.00
_cell.angle_beta   90.00
_cell.angle_gamma   90.00
#
_symmetry.space_group_name_H-M   'P 1'
#
loop_
_entity.id
_entity.type
_entity.pdbx_description
1 polymer ?
#
loop_
_entity_poly.entity_id
_entity_poly.type
_entity_poly.pdbx_seq_one_letter_code
_entity_poly.pdbx_strand_id
1 'polypeptide(L)'
;MERPKVYVHRVGSWAPRYLDDENRSRLADFSEIVDDSSLDAPPSNIAHRLEGVQAILSLNGAGAEDITEDALRAVGTVRIAVISHWFHGSHDRATAAWRAAGVRVTDASWGNNFAVAQWTLGAMINGVFRVAELDRAMRAGEVWPDHHFTSSMLDGQRIGLVGLGRIGRLVAGLLQPFHVEIVGYDKYVTAEEASKFNVRWCPLEQVMATSDIISLHLPVTPETTRLITRAHIESIRKGALLVNSARTAILDYEAFRECLQKGLFRAIVDVFEPEPPPVDDPLRTFPNVVMTPHIAGSTARMCHVCGRTAIEELRKQLVG
;
A
#
# COMPACT_ATOMS: atom_id res chain seq x y z
N MET A 1 30.59 10.59 21.59
CA MET A 1 29.36 11.41 21.45
C MET A 1 28.24 10.69 22.19
N GLU A 2 27.42 11.42 22.91
CA GLU A 2 26.25 10.86 23.59
C GLU A 2 25.24 10.37 22.51
N ARG A 3 24.68 9.19 22.72
CA ARG A 3 23.73 8.63 21.75
C ARG A 3 22.42 9.44 21.76
N PRO A 4 21.83 9.77 20.60
CA PRO A 4 20.55 10.49 20.57
C PRO A 4 19.45 9.66 21.23
N LYS A 5 18.54 10.31 21.99
CA LYS A 5 17.36 9.67 22.57
C LYS A 5 16.23 9.62 21.54
N VAL A 6 15.66 8.43 21.36
CA VAL A 6 14.52 8.17 20.45
C VAL A 6 13.35 7.67 21.26
N TYR A 7 12.22 8.37 21.15
CA TYR A 7 10.97 7.96 21.76
C TYR A 7 10.15 7.09 20.81
N VAL A 8 9.76 5.90 21.28
CA VAL A 8 8.83 5.02 20.58
C VAL A 8 7.50 5.06 21.33
N HIS A 9 6.50 5.71 20.74
CA HIS A 9 5.18 5.83 21.37
C HIS A 9 4.40 4.51 21.30
N ARG A 10 3.35 4.41 22.12
CA ARG A 10 2.55 3.19 22.26
C ARG A 10 1.90 2.76 20.94
N VAL A 11 1.89 1.46 20.75
CA VAL A 11 1.19 0.75 19.68
C VAL A 11 0.53 -0.54 20.20
N GLY A 12 0.59 -0.76 21.52
CA GLY A 12 -0.01 -1.89 22.21
C GLY A 12 0.54 -3.23 21.76
N SER A 13 -0.31 -4.22 21.62
CA SER A 13 0.05 -5.61 21.25
C SER A 13 0.73 -5.75 19.88
N TRP A 14 0.77 -4.68 19.07
CA TRP A 14 1.47 -4.69 17.77
C TRP A 14 2.97 -4.39 17.89
N ALA A 15 3.43 -3.89 19.05
CA ALA A 15 4.81 -3.47 19.24
C ALA A 15 5.84 -4.54 18.85
N PRO A 16 5.74 -5.81 19.26
CA PRO A 16 6.74 -6.84 18.91
C PRO A 16 6.80 -7.17 17.41
N ARG A 17 5.76 -6.83 16.64
CA ARG A 17 5.74 -7.06 15.19
C ARG A 17 6.57 -6.05 14.42
N TYR A 18 6.66 -4.81 14.92
CA TYR A 18 7.43 -3.72 14.31
C TYR A 18 8.83 -3.60 14.92
N LEU A 19 8.90 -3.71 16.24
CA LEU A 19 10.11 -3.56 17.05
C LEU A 19 10.41 -4.89 17.72
N ASP A 20 10.67 -5.92 16.91
CA ASP A 20 11.19 -7.21 17.36
C ASP A 20 12.66 -7.09 17.82
N ASP A 21 13.27 -8.17 18.29
CA ASP A 21 14.63 -8.16 18.83
C ASP A 21 15.64 -7.62 17.81
N GLU A 22 15.49 -7.96 16.52
CA GLU A 22 16.39 -7.47 15.47
C GLU A 22 16.25 -5.95 15.27
N ASN A 23 15.02 -5.45 15.11
CA ASN A 23 14.76 -4.03 14.93
C ASN A 23 15.10 -3.22 16.20
N ARG A 24 14.85 -3.78 17.37
CA ARG A 24 15.25 -3.17 18.66
C ARG A 24 16.77 -3.04 18.76
N SER A 25 17.51 -4.09 18.40
CA SER A 25 18.97 -4.05 18.35
C SER A 25 19.46 -2.98 17.38
N ARG A 26 18.92 -2.94 16.15
CA ARG A 26 19.25 -1.91 15.14
C ARG A 26 19.03 -0.49 15.63
N LEU A 27 17.94 -0.24 16.37
CA LEU A 27 17.65 1.07 16.94
C LEU A 27 18.62 1.40 18.07
N ALA A 28 18.90 0.44 18.95
CA ALA A 28 19.83 0.59 20.06
C ALA A 28 21.30 0.78 19.64
N ASP A 29 21.68 0.34 18.44
CA ASP A 29 23.05 0.52 17.93
C ASP A 29 23.47 1.99 17.85
N PHE A 30 22.53 2.89 17.58
CA PHE A 30 22.84 4.31 17.39
C PHE A 30 22.07 5.25 18.33
N SER A 31 21.11 4.76 19.11
CA SER A 31 20.26 5.59 19.99
C SER A 31 20.05 4.98 21.36
N GLU A 32 19.66 5.85 22.33
CA GLU A 32 19.02 5.47 23.58
C GLU A 32 17.52 5.42 23.35
N ILE A 33 16.87 4.30 23.67
CA ILE A 33 15.44 4.09 23.38
C ILE A 33 14.62 4.45 24.61
N VAL A 34 13.72 5.42 24.47
CA VAL A 34 12.65 5.69 25.44
C VAL A 34 11.39 4.98 24.91
N ASP A 35 11.12 3.80 25.45
CA ASP A 35 10.15 2.84 24.87
C ASP A 35 8.85 2.79 25.67
N ASP A 36 7.78 3.27 25.06
CA ASP A 36 6.41 3.13 25.53
C ASP A 36 5.57 2.27 24.57
N SER A 37 6.20 1.60 23.60
CA SER A 37 5.51 0.93 22.50
C SER A 37 4.51 -0.13 22.94
N SER A 38 4.75 -0.81 24.06
CA SER A 38 3.88 -1.87 24.60
C SER A 38 2.76 -1.35 25.52
N LEU A 39 2.68 -0.05 25.80
CA LEU A 39 1.63 0.48 26.66
C LEU A 39 0.26 0.41 25.99
N ASP A 40 -0.77 0.02 26.73
CA ASP A 40 -2.17 0.00 26.28
C ASP A 40 -2.86 1.36 26.47
N ALA A 41 -2.36 2.22 27.37
CA ALA A 41 -2.90 3.54 27.65
C ALA A 41 -1.83 4.63 27.51
N PRO A 42 -2.23 5.89 27.28
CA PRO A 42 -1.30 7.03 27.28
C PRO A 42 -0.48 7.11 28.56
N PRO A 43 0.81 7.50 28.49
CA PRO A 43 1.59 7.77 29.68
C PRO A 43 1.00 8.94 30.46
N SER A 44 1.06 8.90 31.78
CA SER A 44 0.45 9.93 32.65
C SER A 44 1.04 11.34 32.47
N ASN A 45 2.28 11.43 32.00
CA ASN A 45 2.98 12.67 31.68
C ASN A 45 3.86 12.49 30.45
N ILE A 46 3.31 12.79 29.27
CA ILE A 46 4.03 12.68 28.00
C ILE A 46 5.23 13.65 27.92
N ALA A 47 5.13 14.84 28.47
CA ALA A 47 6.23 15.81 28.45
C ALA A 47 7.46 15.27 29.20
N HIS A 48 7.28 14.61 30.34
CA HIS A 48 8.38 13.95 31.04
C HIS A 48 9.01 12.81 30.25
N ARG A 49 8.21 12.06 29.48
CA ARG A 49 8.74 11.00 28.59
C ARG A 49 9.57 11.54 27.43
N LEU A 50 9.32 12.79 27.05
CA LEU A 50 10.02 13.46 25.94
C LEU A 50 11.25 14.28 26.41
N GLU A 51 11.58 14.32 27.69
CA GLU A 51 12.74 15.06 28.20
C GLU A 51 14.06 14.55 27.59
N GLY A 52 14.77 15.44 26.86
CA GLY A 52 16.01 15.12 26.17
C GLY A 52 15.85 14.25 24.92
N VAL A 53 14.63 13.90 24.54
CA VAL A 53 14.34 13.16 23.29
C VAL A 53 14.59 14.05 22.07
N GLN A 54 15.31 13.53 21.08
CA GLN A 54 15.63 14.24 19.84
C GLN A 54 14.79 13.80 18.67
N ALA A 55 14.27 12.56 18.72
CA ALA A 55 13.45 12.02 17.64
C ALA A 55 12.32 11.11 18.14
N ILE A 56 11.27 11.02 17.32
CA ILE A 56 10.12 10.12 17.50
C ILE A 56 10.16 9.06 16.41
N LEU A 57 10.04 7.77 16.80
CA LEU A 57 9.74 6.68 15.92
C LEU A 57 8.27 6.30 16.06
N SER A 58 7.47 6.58 15.04
CA SER A 58 6.05 6.24 14.98
C SER A 58 5.85 4.97 14.18
N LEU A 59 5.49 3.86 14.84
CA LEU A 59 5.38 2.55 14.21
C LEU A 59 4.08 2.40 13.39
N ASN A 60 2.91 2.57 14.01
CA ASN A 60 1.61 2.46 13.32
C ASN A 60 0.63 3.61 13.64
N GLY A 61 1.06 4.60 14.39
CA GLY A 61 0.28 5.77 14.72
C GLY A 61 -0.74 5.63 15.86
N ALA A 62 -0.93 4.45 16.43
CA ALA A 62 -1.99 4.23 17.42
C ALA A 62 -1.92 5.17 18.65
N GLY A 63 -0.72 5.55 19.10
CA GLY A 63 -0.50 6.49 20.19
C GLY A 63 0.07 7.85 19.74
N ALA A 64 0.03 8.15 18.46
CA ALA A 64 0.65 9.36 17.93
C ALA A 64 0.01 10.65 18.49
N GLU A 65 -1.31 10.62 18.71
CA GLU A 65 -2.07 11.76 19.24
C GLU A 65 -1.79 12.06 20.74
N ASP A 66 -1.19 11.13 21.46
CA ASP A 66 -0.76 11.36 22.85
C ASP A 66 0.36 12.43 22.90
N ILE A 67 1.13 12.57 21.80
CA ILE A 67 2.22 13.53 21.67
C ILE A 67 1.66 14.85 21.14
N THR A 68 1.25 15.71 22.05
CA THR A 68 0.63 16.99 21.74
C THR A 68 1.64 18.06 21.31
N GLU A 69 1.17 19.10 20.61
CA GLU A 69 1.97 20.27 20.26
C GLU A 69 2.55 20.94 21.50
N ASP A 70 1.74 21.11 22.55
CA ASP A 70 2.15 21.77 23.81
C ASP A 70 3.28 20.97 24.48
N ALA A 71 3.18 19.64 24.53
CA ALA A 71 4.23 18.80 25.12
C ALA A 71 5.55 18.94 24.34
N LEU A 72 5.49 18.94 23.01
CA LEU A 72 6.67 19.11 22.16
C LEU A 72 7.32 20.50 22.31
N ARG A 73 6.50 21.55 22.40
CA ARG A 73 6.98 22.90 22.64
C ARG A 73 7.60 23.07 24.03
N ALA A 74 7.00 22.43 25.04
CA ALA A 74 7.50 22.51 26.43
C ALA A 74 8.90 21.88 26.56
N VAL A 75 9.16 20.72 25.94
CA VAL A 75 10.48 20.05 25.98
C VAL A 75 11.47 20.69 25.02
N GLY A 76 11.05 21.14 23.87
CA GLY A 76 11.84 21.86 22.87
C GLY A 76 13.07 21.12 22.31
N THR A 77 13.22 19.81 22.55
CA THR A 77 14.37 19.00 22.12
C THR A 77 14.09 18.12 20.90
N VAL A 78 12.82 17.74 20.69
CA VAL A 78 12.43 16.89 19.56
C VAL A 78 12.53 17.67 18.25
N ARG A 79 13.27 17.12 17.30
CA ARG A 79 13.53 17.75 15.99
C ARG A 79 13.00 16.93 14.82
N ILE A 80 12.88 15.62 14.99
CA ILE A 80 12.60 14.65 13.92
C ILE A 80 11.51 13.70 14.37
N ALA A 81 10.64 13.33 13.45
CA ALA A 81 9.73 12.20 13.60
C ALA A 81 9.75 11.38 12.30
N VAL A 82 9.89 10.06 12.42
CA VAL A 82 9.82 9.14 11.29
C VAL A 82 8.63 8.21 11.48
N ILE A 83 7.79 8.12 10.44
CA ILE A 83 6.59 7.31 10.42
C ILE A 83 6.84 6.02 9.65
N SER A 84 6.68 4.88 10.32
CA SER A 84 6.89 3.54 9.75
C SER A 84 5.72 3.06 8.92
N HIS A 85 4.50 3.37 9.33
CA HIS A 85 3.28 2.91 8.66
C HIS A 85 2.12 3.87 8.91
N TRP A 86 1.29 4.09 7.87
CA TRP A 86 0.07 4.88 7.99
C TRP A 86 -1.11 3.97 8.34
N PHE A 87 -1.71 4.22 9.50
CA PHE A 87 -2.93 3.56 9.90
C PHE A 87 -4.06 4.61 9.90
N HIS A 88 -5.00 4.48 8.98
CA HIS A 88 -6.25 5.25 8.82
C HIS A 88 -6.36 6.57 9.61
N GLY A 89 -5.92 7.68 9.02
CA GLY A 89 -6.21 9.05 9.49
C GLY A 89 -5.61 9.45 10.87
N SER A 90 -5.14 8.50 11.67
CA SER A 90 -4.59 8.79 13.01
C SER A 90 -3.30 9.61 12.94
N HIS A 91 -2.52 9.44 11.88
CA HIS A 91 -1.28 10.20 11.69
C HIS A 91 -1.51 11.66 11.23
N ASP A 92 -2.59 11.97 10.51
CA ASP A 92 -2.76 13.29 9.92
C ASP A 92 -2.86 14.38 10.98
N ARG A 93 -3.68 14.17 12.02
CA ARG A 93 -3.82 15.11 13.13
C ARG A 93 -2.54 15.22 13.94
N ALA A 94 -1.94 14.07 14.32
CA ALA A 94 -0.70 14.04 15.08
C ALA A 94 0.44 14.72 14.33
N THR A 95 0.63 14.42 13.05
CA THR A 95 1.71 15.01 12.24
C THR A 95 1.51 16.50 11.98
N ALA A 96 0.27 16.97 11.91
CA ALA A 96 -0.03 18.41 11.86
C ALA A 96 0.45 19.11 13.15
N ALA A 97 0.12 18.58 14.32
CA ALA A 97 0.57 19.08 15.61
C ALA A 97 2.10 19.05 15.75
N TRP A 98 2.73 17.95 15.30
CA TRP A 98 4.19 17.82 15.36
C TRP A 98 4.90 18.85 14.46
N ARG A 99 4.40 19.06 13.23
CA ARG A 99 4.92 20.10 12.33
C ARG A 99 4.70 21.51 12.89
N ALA A 100 3.55 21.79 13.53
CA ALA A 100 3.29 23.06 14.18
C ALA A 100 4.26 23.33 15.34
N ALA A 101 4.71 22.28 16.05
CA ALA A 101 5.76 22.35 17.06
C ALA A 101 7.20 22.47 16.48
N GLY A 102 7.37 22.48 15.14
CA GLY A 102 8.67 22.59 14.48
C GLY A 102 9.38 21.25 14.27
N VAL A 103 8.70 20.11 14.45
CA VAL A 103 9.27 18.79 14.22
C VAL A 103 9.24 18.47 12.70
N ARG A 104 10.38 18.06 12.14
CA ARG A 104 10.45 17.55 10.77
C ARG A 104 9.90 16.14 10.73
N VAL A 105 8.77 15.96 10.05
CA VAL A 105 8.10 14.65 9.90
C VAL A 105 8.46 14.03 8.56
N THR A 106 9.03 12.83 8.60
CA THR A 106 9.38 12.03 7.42
C THR A 106 8.48 10.79 7.35
N ASP A 107 7.85 10.60 6.22
CA ASP A 107 7.11 9.38 5.89
C ASP A 107 8.08 8.30 5.40
N ALA A 108 8.17 7.18 6.11
CA ALA A 108 8.94 5.99 5.78
C ALA A 108 8.02 4.77 5.57
N SER A 109 6.75 4.99 5.25
CA SER A 109 5.73 3.95 5.09
C SER A 109 5.92 3.04 3.87
N TRP A 110 6.95 3.28 3.07
CA TRP A 110 7.25 2.47 1.89
C TRP A 110 7.73 1.04 2.18
N GLY A 111 7.92 0.66 3.45
CA GLY A 111 8.31 -0.69 3.83
C GLY A 111 7.34 -1.80 3.36
N ASN A 112 6.06 -1.48 3.18
CA ASN A 112 5.07 -2.43 2.69
C ASN A 112 4.92 -2.46 1.15
N ASN A 113 5.55 -1.55 0.42
CA ASN A 113 5.35 -1.42 -1.04
C ASN A 113 5.72 -2.69 -1.79
N PHE A 114 6.76 -3.40 -1.32
CA PHE A 114 7.19 -4.64 -1.94
C PHE A 114 6.19 -5.78 -1.73
N ALA A 115 5.53 -5.82 -0.56
CA ALA A 115 4.45 -6.78 -0.31
C ALA A 115 3.27 -6.55 -1.26
N VAL A 116 2.85 -5.29 -1.45
CA VAL A 116 1.79 -4.93 -2.40
C VAL A 116 2.19 -5.29 -3.84
N ALA A 117 3.44 -5.03 -4.22
CA ALA A 117 3.91 -5.39 -5.56
C ALA A 117 3.93 -6.91 -5.79
N GLN A 118 4.35 -7.71 -4.81
CA GLN A 118 4.30 -9.18 -4.88
C GLN A 118 2.86 -9.70 -4.93
N TRP A 119 1.97 -9.16 -4.10
CA TRP A 119 0.56 -9.51 -4.14
C TRP A 119 -0.03 -9.22 -5.53
N THR A 120 0.28 -8.04 -6.10
CA THR A 120 -0.18 -7.64 -7.44
C THR A 120 0.28 -8.62 -8.52
N LEU A 121 1.55 -9.01 -8.52
CA LEU A 121 2.06 -10.04 -9.44
C LEU A 121 1.34 -11.39 -9.23
N GLY A 122 1.17 -11.80 -7.97
CA GLY A 122 0.41 -13.02 -7.63
C GLY A 122 -1.05 -12.95 -8.11
N ALA A 123 -1.70 -11.80 -8.00
CA ALA A 123 -3.04 -11.56 -8.51
C ALA A 123 -3.09 -11.67 -10.05
N MET A 124 -2.13 -11.08 -10.76
CA MET A 124 -2.03 -11.23 -12.22
C MET A 124 -1.87 -12.69 -12.65
N ILE A 125 -0.97 -13.43 -12.00
CA ILE A 125 -0.75 -14.87 -12.28
C ILE A 125 -2.03 -15.67 -11.98
N ASN A 126 -2.63 -15.47 -10.79
CA ASN A 126 -3.90 -16.11 -10.41
C ASN A 126 -4.99 -15.82 -11.46
N GLY A 127 -5.09 -14.57 -11.90
CA GLY A 127 -6.10 -14.13 -12.86
C GLY A 127 -5.92 -14.73 -14.26
N VAL A 128 -4.70 -14.81 -14.81
CA VAL A 128 -4.49 -15.39 -16.15
C VAL A 128 -4.71 -16.90 -16.14
N PHE A 129 -4.32 -17.61 -15.08
CA PHE A 129 -4.57 -19.04 -14.91
C PHE A 129 -5.97 -19.34 -14.37
N ARG A 130 -6.75 -18.34 -13.95
CA ARG A 130 -8.10 -18.49 -13.40
C ARG A 130 -8.16 -19.40 -12.15
N VAL A 131 -7.09 -19.42 -11.35
CA VAL A 131 -6.93 -20.38 -10.24
C VAL A 131 -8.09 -20.32 -9.26
N ALA A 132 -8.46 -19.12 -8.80
CA ALA A 132 -9.56 -18.96 -7.83
C ALA A 132 -10.93 -19.29 -8.42
N GLU A 133 -11.15 -19.07 -9.73
CA GLU A 133 -12.40 -19.43 -10.40
C GLU A 133 -12.54 -20.95 -10.51
N LEU A 134 -11.47 -21.63 -10.94
CA LEU A 134 -11.45 -23.08 -11.10
C LEU A 134 -11.47 -23.80 -9.74
N ASP A 135 -10.83 -23.29 -8.71
CA ASP A 135 -10.95 -23.82 -7.34
C ASP A 135 -12.41 -23.76 -6.84
N ARG A 136 -13.11 -22.64 -7.09
CA ARG A 136 -14.54 -22.54 -6.74
C ARG A 136 -15.39 -23.56 -7.48
N ALA A 137 -15.19 -23.74 -8.78
CA ALA A 137 -15.91 -24.70 -9.59
C ALA A 137 -15.68 -26.14 -9.09
N MET A 138 -14.43 -26.52 -8.83
CA MET A 138 -14.09 -27.83 -8.25
C MET A 138 -14.76 -28.06 -6.89
N ARG A 139 -14.75 -27.07 -6.01
CA ARG A 139 -15.41 -27.15 -4.69
C ARG A 139 -16.93 -27.17 -4.77
N ALA A 140 -17.50 -26.57 -5.81
CA ALA A 140 -18.94 -26.63 -6.11
C ALA A 140 -19.41 -27.98 -6.66
N GLY A 141 -18.49 -28.91 -6.90
CA GLY A 141 -18.82 -30.27 -7.36
C GLY A 141 -18.71 -30.48 -8.87
N GLU A 142 -18.17 -29.51 -9.62
CA GLU A 142 -17.81 -29.73 -11.01
C GLU A 142 -16.64 -30.75 -11.06
N VAL A 143 -16.89 -31.96 -11.54
CA VAL A 143 -15.91 -33.05 -11.52
C VAL A 143 -14.68 -32.71 -12.37
N TRP A 144 -14.91 -32.09 -13.52
CA TRP A 144 -13.85 -31.62 -14.40
C TRP A 144 -14.34 -30.41 -15.21
N PRO A 145 -14.22 -29.18 -14.68
CA PRO A 145 -14.68 -27.99 -15.40
C PRO A 145 -14.06 -27.90 -16.79
N ASP A 146 -14.85 -27.51 -17.77
CA ASP A 146 -14.30 -27.25 -19.11
C ASP A 146 -13.45 -25.97 -19.05
N HIS A 147 -12.15 -26.19 -18.88
CA HIS A 147 -11.15 -25.14 -18.73
C HIS A 147 -10.12 -25.14 -19.87
N HIS A 148 -10.27 -26.06 -20.82
CA HIS A 148 -9.34 -26.17 -21.93
C HIS A 148 -9.32 -24.88 -22.74
N PHE A 149 -8.12 -24.28 -22.87
CA PHE A 149 -7.89 -23.04 -23.62
C PHE A 149 -8.63 -21.79 -23.09
N THR A 150 -9.18 -21.81 -21.86
CA THR A 150 -9.79 -20.63 -21.23
C THR A 150 -8.82 -19.87 -20.33
N SER A 151 -7.73 -20.52 -19.89
CA SER A 151 -6.62 -19.91 -19.17
C SER A 151 -5.58 -19.34 -20.13
N SER A 152 -4.77 -18.41 -19.65
CA SER A 152 -3.66 -17.80 -20.37
C SER A 152 -2.41 -17.79 -19.50
N MET A 153 -1.32 -17.25 -20.01
CA MET A 153 -0.08 -16.99 -19.26
C MET A 153 0.28 -15.51 -19.39
N LEU A 154 1.25 -15.04 -18.61
CA LEU A 154 1.70 -13.64 -18.70
C LEU A 154 2.49 -13.37 -19.99
N ASP A 155 3.24 -14.36 -20.50
CA ASP A 155 4.04 -14.24 -21.71
C ASP A 155 3.21 -13.69 -22.87
N GLY A 156 3.73 -12.66 -23.53
CA GLY A 156 3.07 -11.99 -24.65
C GLY A 156 1.90 -11.06 -24.28
N GLN A 157 1.51 -10.95 -22.99
CA GLN A 157 0.43 -10.05 -22.57
C GLN A 157 0.89 -8.60 -22.54
N ARG A 158 -0.04 -7.69 -22.80
CA ARG A 158 0.15 -6.26 -22.57
C ARG A 158 -0.38 -5.89 -21.20
N ILE A 159 0.54 -5.43 -20.33
CA ILE A 159 0.23 -5.01 -18.95
C ILE A 159 0.17 -3.50 -18.88
N GLY A 160 -0.98 -2.96 -18.48
CA GLY A 160 -1.21 -1.55 -18.25
C GLY A 160 -1.02 -1.18 -16.77
N LEU A 161 -0.05 -0.32 -16.46
CA LEU A 161 0.16 0.19 -15.11
C LEU A 161 -0.38 1.62 -15.01
N VAL A 162 -1.38 1.85 -14.17
CA VAL A 162 -1.93 3.17 -13.91
C VAL A 162 -1.36 3.68 -12.58
N GLY A 163 -0.42 4.60 -12.67
CA GLY A 163 0.44 5.06 -11.59
C GLY A 163 1.83 4.41 -11.63
N LEU A 164 2.86 5.22 -11.88
CA LEU A 164 4.27 4.82 -11.94
C LEU A 164 5.05 5.34 -10.72
N GLY A 165 4.38 5.36 -9.56
CA GLY A 165 4.99 5.62 -8.27
C GLY A 165 5.87 4.46 -7.77
N ARG A 166 6.12 4.39 -6.46
CA ARG A 166 6.96 3.34 -5.85
C ARG A 166 6.46 1.93 -6.18
N ILE A 167 5.16 1.65 -5.98
CA ILE A 167 4.57 0.32 -6.21
C ILE A 167 4.54 -0.02 -7.70
N GLY A 168 4.07 0.88 -8.56
CA GLY A 168 4.03 0.63 -10.01
C GLY A 168 5.40 0.30 -10.60
N ARG A 169 6.45 0.99 -10.15
CA ARG A 169 7.84 0.70 -10.56
C ARG A 169 8.34 -0.66 -10.05
N LEU A 170 8.00 -1.05 -8.81
CA LEU A 170 8.31 -2.37 -8.30
C LEU A 170 7.60 -3.47 -9.09
N VAL A 171 6.32 -3.28 -9.41
CA VAL A 171 5.55 -4.21 -10.25
C VAL A 171 6.18 -4.33 -11.65
N ALA A 172 6.55 -3.21 -12.28
CA ALA A 172 7.25 -3.21 -13.56
C ALA A 172 8.56 -4.02 -13.48
N GLY A 173 9.33 -3.85 -12.39
CA GLY A 173 10.55 -4.64 -12.16
C GLY A 173 10.29 -6.14 -12.00
N LEU A 174 9.26 -6.52 -11.23
CA LEU A 174 8.88 -7.91 -11.03
C LEU A 174 8.36 -8.60 -12.31
N LEU A 175 7.82 -7.83 -13.25
CA LEU A 175 7.30 -8.33 -14.52
C LEU A 175 8.39 -8.62 -15.57
N GLN A 176 9.62 -8.13 -15.41
CA GLN A 176 10.67 -8.26 -16.42
C GLN A 176 10.94 -9.72 -16.89
N PRO A 177 10.92 -10.75 -16.01
CA PRO A 177 11.18 -12.13 -16.45
C PRO A 177 10.05 -12.77 -17.25
N PHE A 178 8.88 -12.11 -17.40
CA PHE A 178 7.68 -12.74 -17.97
C PHE A 178 7.43 -12.41 -19.45
N HIS A 179 8.37 -11.76 -20.12
CA HIS A 179 8.27 -11.37 -21.55
C HIS A 179 6.98 -10.64 -21.91
N VAL A 180 6.55 -9.72 -21.06
CA VAL A 180 5.34 -8.91 -21.24
C VAL A 180 5.67 -7.57 -21.90
N GLU A 181 4.70 -6.98 -22.60
CA GLU A 181 4.76 -5.57 -22.98
C GLU A 181 4.18 -4.73 -21.85
N ILE A 182 4.97 -3.83 -21.24
CA ILE A 182 4.50 -2.96 -20.17
C ILE A 182 4.22 -1.58 -20.73
N VAL A 183 2.97 -1.15 -20.67
CA VAL A 183 2.55 0.25 -20.92
C VAL A 183 2.15 0.90 -19.60
N GLY A 184 2.26 2.20 -19.48
CA GLY A 184 1.88 2.86 -18.23
C GLY A 184 1.51 4.31 -18.38
N TYR A 185 0.67 4.77 -17.48
CA TYR A 185 0.28 6.17 -17.33
C TYR A 185 0.63 6.68 -15.93
N ASP A 186 1.22 7.84 -15.91
CA ASP A 186 1.37 8.67 -14.72
C ASP A 186 1.44 10.13 -15.15
N LYS A 187 0.76 11.01 -14.42
CA LYS A 187 0.71 12.45 -14.74
C LYS A 187 2.07 13.15 -14.58
N TYR A 188 2.90 12.63 -13.67
CA TYR A 188 4.14 13.27 -13.22
C TYR A 188 5.39 12.57 -13.73
N VAL A 189 5.24 11.49 -14.48
CA VAL A 189 6.35 10.70 -15.02
C VAL A 189 6.43 10.91 -16.53
N THR A 190 7.60 11.33 -17.01
CA THR A 190 7.84 11.49 -18.45
C THR A 190 8.05 10.14 -19.14
N ALA A 191 7.93 10.10 -20.47
CA ALA A 191 8.21 8.90 -21.25
C ALA A 191 9.67 8.43 -21.06
N GLU A 192 10.63 9.35 -20.94
CA GLU A 192 12.03 9.03 -20.66
C GLU A 192 12.21 8.39 -19.28
N GLU A 193 11.54 8.92 -18.26
CA GLU A 193 11.59 8.34 -16.91
C GLU A 193 10.93 6.95 -16.86
N ALA A 194 9.80 6.77 -17.52
CA ALA A 194 9.11 5.48 -17.61
C ALA A 194 9.98 4.43 -18.30
N SER A 195 10.71 4.80 -19.35
CA SER A 195 11.60 3.89 -20.09
C SER A 195 12.73 3.30 -19.24
N LYS A 196 13.17 4.00 -18.18
CA LYS A 196 14.18 3.50 -17.21
C LYS A 196 13.71 2.25 -16.44
N PHE A 197 12.41 2.01 -16.44
CA PHE A 197 11.77 0.83 -15.82
C PHE A 197 11.20 -0.15 -16.86
N ASN A 198 11.61 -0.01 -18.13
CA ASN A 198 11.06 -0.76 -19.27
C ASN A 198 9.53 -0.60 -19.41
N VAL A 199 9.00 0.57 -19.12
CA VAL A 199 7.59 0.93 -19.28
C VAL A 199 7.48 1.91 -20.44
N ARG A 200 6.64 1.60 -21.42
CA ARG A 200 6.27 2.55 -22.48
C ARG A 200 5.15 3.44 -21.96
N TRP A 201 5.43 4.72 -21.79
CA TRP A 201 4.42 5.69 -21.38
C TRP A 201 3.34 5.84 -22.45
N CYS A 202 2.07 5.84 -22.02
CA CYS A 202 0.91 6.05 -22.88
C CYS A 202 -0.14 6.92 -22.17
N PRO A 203 -1.00 7.63 -22.92
CA PRO A 203 -2.21 8.26 -22.34
C PRO A 203 -3.09 7.25 -21.59
N LEU A 204 -3.81 7.70 -20.57
CA LEU A 204 -4.65 6.84 -19.73
C LEU A 204 -5.67 6.06 -20.55
N GLU A 205 -6.32 6.72 -21.49
CA GLU A 205 -7.30 6.13 -22.40
C GLU A 205 -6.72 4.94 -23.19
N GLN A 206 -5.48 5.08 -23.65
CA GLN A 206 -4.80 4.00 -24.37
C GLN A 206 -4.43 2.86 -23.44
N VAL A 207 -3.93 3.15 -22.23
CA VAL A 207 -3.65 2.11 -21.22
C VAL A 207 -4.91 1.30 -20.92
N MET A 208 -6.04 1.96 -20.67
CA MET A 208 -7.31 1.30 -20.34
C MET A 208 -7.87 0.47 -21.50
N ALA A 209 -7.81 0.99 -22.73
CA ALA A 209 -8.45 0.37 -23.88
C ALA A 209 -7.63 -0.76 -24.53
N THR A 210 -6.31 -0.81 -24.31
CA THR A 210 -5.45 -1.74 -25.09
C THR A 210 -4.75 -2.79 -24.25
N SER A 211 -4.83 -2.74 -22.92
CA SER A 211 -4.16 -3.69 -22.05
C SER A 211 -4.97 -4.97 -21.86
N ASP A 212 -4.28 -6.10 -21.77
CA ASP A 212 -4.86 -7.40 -21.42
C ASP A 212 -5.03 -7.51 -19.90
N ILE A 213 -4.11 -6.88 -19.15
CA ILE A 213 -4.16 -6.76 -17.70
C ILE A 213 -3.92 -5.30 -17.33
N ILE A 214 -4.79 -4.74 -16.49
CA ILE A 214 -4.67 -3.38 -15.98
C ILE A 214 -4.43 -3.45 -14.47
N SER A 215 -3.45 -2.71 -13.96
CA SER A 215 -3.17 -2.65 -12.52
C SER A 215 -3.09 -1.20 -12.04
N LEU A 216 -3.81 -0.92 -10.94
CA LEU A 216 -3.99 0.42 -10.42
C LEU A 216 -3.07 0.66 -9.23
N HIS A 217 -2.28 1.77 -9.27
CA HIS A 217 -1.27 2.12 -8.26
C HIS A 217 -1.28 3.61 -7.90
N LEU A 218 -2.42 4.28 -8.06
CA LEU A 218 -2.56 5.70 -7.72
C LEU A 218 -2.97 5.89 -6.26
N PRO A 219 -2.42 6.89 -5.56
CA PRO A 219 -2.97 7.34 -4.28
C PRO A 219 -4.30 8.07 -4.49
N VAL A 220 -5.08 8.24 -3.43
CA VAL A 220 -6.26 9.12 -3.45
C VAL A 220 -5.82 10.56 -3.16
N THR A 221 -6.04 11.42 -4.12
CA THR A 221 -5.85 12.88 -4.02
C THR A 221 -7.03 13.57 -4.70
N PRO A 222 -7.22 14.90 -4.53
CA PRO A 222 -8.23 15.61 -5.30
C PRO A 222 -8.12 15.42 -6.82
N GLU A 223 -6.90 15.22 -7.34
CA GLU A 223 -6.65 15.03 -8.78
C GLU A 223 -6.89 13.59 -9.26
N THR A 224 -6.73 12.59 -8.40
CA THR A 224 -6.88 11.18 -8.75
C THR A 224 -8.25 10.62 -8.39
N THR A 225 -9.02 11.32 -7.57
CA THR A 225 -10.40 10.95 -7.22
C THR A 225 -11.24 10.92 -8.49
N ARG A 226 -11.83 9.75 -8.80
CA ARG A 226 -12.60 9.47 -10.02
C ARG A 226 -11.86 9.79 -11.34
N LEU A 227 -10.53 9.75 -11.33
CA LEU A 227 -9.71 9.93 -12.54
C LEU A 227 -10.06 8.89 -13.61
N ILE A 228 -10.30 7.65 -13.19
CA ILE A 228 -10.76 6.57 -14.08
C ILE A 228 -12.26 6.67 -14.18
N THR A 229 -12.71 7.37 -15.22
CA THR A 229 -14.13 7.66 -15.48
C THR A 229 -14.88 6.45 -16.03
N ARG A 230 -16.21 6.54 -16.11
CA ARG A 230 -17.07 5.55 -16.79
C ARG A 230 -16.54 5.20 -18.19
N ALA A 231 -16.20 6.21 -19.00
CA ALA A 231 -15.72 5.99 -20.36
C ALA A 231 -14.41 5.15 -20.39
N HIS A 232 -13.50 5.36 -19.45
CA HIS A 232 -12.29 4.53 -19.30
C HIS A 232 -12.64 3.08 -18.95
N ILE A 233 -13.59 2.87 -18.04
CA ILE A 233 -14.00 1.53 -17.60
C ILE A 233 -14.71 0.77 -18.73
N GLU A 234 -15.61 1.43 -19.46
CA GLU A 234 -16.32 0.86 -20.59
C GLU A 234 -15.42 0.57 -21.79
N SER A 235 -14.25 1.23 -21.89
CA SER A 235 -13.26 0.98 -22.93
C SER A 235 -12.40 -0.26 -22.68
N ILE A 236 -12.44 -0.84 -21.47
CA ILE A 236 -11.67 -2.03 -21.12
C ILE A 236 -12.05 -3.19 -22.06
N ARG A 237 -11.02 -3.86 -22.62
CA ARG A 237 -11.21 -4.99 -23.55
C ARG A 237 -12.03 -6.11 -22.90
N LYS A 238 -12.92 -6.71 -23.68
CA LYS A 238 -13.67 -7.88 -23.22
C LYS A 238 -12.71 -9.00 -22.80
N GLY A 239 -12.91 -9.52 -21.58
CA GLY A 239 -12.09 -10.58 -21.01
C GLY A 239 -10.78 -10.12 -20.38
N ALA A 240 -10.42 -8.84 -20.47
CA ALA A 240 -9.26 -8.29 -19.76
C ALA A 240 -9.38 -8.51 -18.23
N LEU A 241 -8.26 -8.40 -17.53
CA LEU A 241 -8.17 -8.46 -16.07
C LEU A 241 -7.86 -7.09 -15.51
N LEU A 242 -8.67 -6.60 -14.56
CA LEU A 242 -8.34 -5.42 -13.77
C LEU A 242 -7.92 -5.85 -12.36
N VAL A 243 -6.75 -5.39 -11.91
CA VAL A 243 -6.22 -5.61 -10.56
C VAL A 243 -6.24 -4.29 -9.79
N ASN A 244 -6.94 -4.24 -8.67
CA ASN A 244 -6.98 -3.06 -7.81
C ASN A 244 -6.60 -3.38 -6.37
N SER A 245 -5.39 -3.01 -5.99
CA SER A 245 -4.88 -2.98 -4.62
C SER A 245 -4.58 -1.54 -4.15
N ALA A 246 -5.04 -0.54 -4.90
CA ALA A 246 -4.88 0.87 -4.56
C ALA A 246 -6.05 1.37 -3.70
N ARG A 247 -7.05 1.98 -4.33
CA ARG A 247 -8.27 2.46 -3.66
C ARG A 247 -9.43 2.46 -4.67
N THR A 248 -10.67 2.35 -4.19
CA THR A 248 -11.88 2.45 -5.03
C THR A 248 -12.15 3.86 -5.48
N ALA A 249 -11.87 4.85 -4.64
CA ALA A 249 -12.16 6.26 -4.91
C ALA A 249 -11.46 6.84 -6.16
N ILE A 250 -10.45 6.16 -6.73
CA ILE A 250 -9.75 6.60 -7.95
C ILE A 250 -10.54 6.29 -9.23
N LEU A 251 -11.59 5.48 -9.17
CA LEU A 251 -12.39 5.08 -10.31
C LEU A 251 -13.88 5.39 -10.11
N ASP A 252 -14.64 5.42 -11.19
CA ASP A 252 -16.11 5.42 -11.16
C ASP A 252 -16.58 4.03 -10.69
N TYR A 253 -16.76 3.89 -9.37
CA TYR A 253 -17.04 2.59 -8.74
C TYR A 253 -18.38 2.00 -9.17
N GLU A 254 -19.36 2.83 -9.48
CA GLU A 254 -20.66 2.39 -10.00
C GLU A 254 -20.50 1.77 -11.39
N ALA A 255 -19.87 2.48 -12.32
CA ALA A 255 -19.58 1.97 -13.65
C ALA A 255 -18.75 0.68 -13.62
N PHE A 256 -17.75 0.60 -12.70
CA PHE A 256 -16.95 -0.59 -12.49
C PHE A 256 -17.81 -1.80 -12.11
N ARG A 257 -18.71 -1.64 -11.14
CA ARG A 257 -19.62 -2.70 -10.70
C ARG A 257 -20.59 -3.14 -11.78
N GLU A 258 -21.18 -2.18 -12.53
CA GLU A 258 -22.07 -2.48 -13.66
C GLU A 258 -21.39 -3.30 -14.76
N CYS A 259 -20.16 -2.93 -15.12
CA CYS A 259 -19.39 -3.64 -16.14
C CYS A 259 -19.00 -5.05 -15.69
N LEU A 260 -18.67 -5.24 -14.41
CA LEU A 260 -18.41 -6.56 -13.83
C LEU A 260 -19.66 -7.43 -13.82
N GLN A 261 -20.82 -6.87 -13.44
CA GLN A 261 -22.11 -7.57 -13.47
C GLN A 261 -22.46 -8.06 -14.87
N LYS A 262 -22.14 -7.26 -15.90
CA LYS A 262 -22.33 -7.62 -17.31
C LYS A 262 -21.26 -8.62 -17.82
N GLY A 263 -20.27 -8.97 -17.02
CA GLY A 263 -19.20 -9.89 -17.39
C GLY A 263 -18.28 -9.36 -18.50
N LEU A 264 -18.12 -8.03 -18.64
CA LEU A 264 -17.32 -7.43 -19.71
C LEU A 264 -15.85 -7.68 -19.54
N PHE A 265 -15.35 -7.69 -18.30
CA PHE A 265 -13.98 -8.01 -17.93
C PHE A 265 -13.96 -8.74 -16.58
N ARG A 266 -12.78 -9.14 -16.13
CA ARG A 266 -12.57 -9.80 -14.84
C ARG A 266 -11.86 -8.85 -13.89
N ALA A 267 -12.02 -9.06 -12.59
CA ALA A 267 -11.31 -8.25 -11.59
C ALA A 267 -10.75 -9.08 -10.44
N ILE A 268 -9.59 -8.66 -9.92
CA ILE A 268 -9.07 -9.08 -8.63
C ILE A 268 -8.90 -7.81 -7.80
N VAL A 269 -9.66 -7.72 -6.70
CA VAL A 269 -9.77 -6.53 -5.88
C VAL A 269 -9.43 -6.83 -4.43
N ASP A 270 -8.66 -5.92 -3.84
CA ASP A 270 -8.28 -5.97 -2.43
C ASP A 270 -8.89 -4.81 -1.63
N VAL A 271 -9.61 -3.90 -2.31
CA VAL A 271 -10.18 -2.67 -1.75
C VAL A 271 -11.63 -2.48 -2.17
N PHE A 272 -12.43 -1.87 -1.28
CA PHE A 272 -13.87 -1.77 -1.44
C PHE A 272 -14.40 -0.39 -1.00
N GLU A 273 -15.67 -0.12 -1.27
CA GLU A 273 -16.40 1.04 -0.76
C GLU A 273 -17.87 0.67 -0.49
N PRO A 274 -18.31 0.62 0.80
CA PRO A 274 -17.49 0.82 2.00
C PRO A 274 -16.52 -0.35 2.29
N GLU A 275 -15.58 -0.15 3.20
CA GLU A 275 -14.72 -1.20 3.75
C GLU A 275 -15.05 -1.43 5.25
N PRO A 276 -15.35 -2.68 5.67
CA PRO A 276 -15.55 -3.89 4.84
C PRO A 276 -16.82 -3.81 3.97
N PRO A 277 -16.85 -4.50 2.79
CA PRO A 277 -18.06 -4.54 1.99
C PRO A 277 -19.19 -5.29 2.72
N PRO A 278 -20.45 -4.85 2.62
CA PRO A 278 -21.61 -5.53 3.23
C PRO A 278 -21.67 -7.02 2.91
N VAL A 279 -22.27 -7.78 3.81
CA VAL A 279 -22.38 -9.26 3.64
C VAL A 279 -23.20 -9.62 2.41
N ASP A 280 -24.20 -8.81 2.08
CA ASP A 280 -25.11 -8.94 0.94
C ASP A 280 -24.64 -8.16 -0.30
N ASP A 281 -23.41 -7.63 -0.31
CA ASP A 281 -22.87 -6.94 -1.47
C ASP A 281 -22.87 -7.86 -2.71
N PRO A 282 -23.56 -7.46 -3.81
CA PRO A 282 -23.65 -8.27 -5.04
C PRO A 282 -22.28 -8.65 -5.63
N LEU A 283 -21.24 -7.84 -5.41
CA LEU A 283 -19.88 -8.12 -5.88
C LEU A 283 -19.36 -9.48 -5.40
N ARG A 284 -19.84 -9.95 -4.22
CA ARG A 284 -19.48 -11.25 -3.64
C ARG A 284 -19.96 -12.44 -4.48
N THR A 285 -20.97 -12.23 -5.32
CA THR A 285 -21.60 -13.29 -6.13
C THR A 285 -21.13 -13.28 -7.59
N PHE A 286 -20.37 -12.26 -8.02
CA PHE A 286 -19.91 -12.16 -9.39
C PHE A 286 -18.82 -13.21 -9.69
N PRO A 287 -19.06 -14.13 -10.66
CA PRO A 287 -18.12 -15.22 -10.94
C PRO A 287 -16.77 -14.74 -11.48
N ASN A 288 -16.75 -13.58 -12.13
CA ASN A 288 -15.58 -12.94 -12.73
C ASN A 288 -14.80 -12.05 -11.76
N VAL A 289 -15.12 -12.10 -10.44
CA VAL A 289 -14.46 -11.31 -9.40
C VAL A 289 -13.77 -12.20 -8.37
N VAL A 290 -12.53 -11.86 -8.04
CA VAL A 290 -11.79 -12.39 -6.89
C VAL A 290 -11.60 -11.26 -5.89
N MET A 291 -11.93 -11.52 -4.62
CA MET A 291 -11.90 -10.54 -3.54
C MET A 291 -10.94 -10.97 -2.45
N THR A 292 -10.12 -10.04 -1.94
CA THR A 292 -9.32 -10.24 -0.73
C THR A 292 -9.55 -9.10 0.25
N PRO A 293 -9.46 -9.33 1.58
CA PRO A 293 -9.89 -8.37 2.59
C PRO A 293 -8.80 -7.36 2.95
N HIS A 294 -8.34 -6.54 1.98
CA HIS A 294 -7.33 -5.50 2.11
C HIS A 294 -6.00 -6.01 2.72
N ILE A 295 -5.49 -7.09 2.13
CA ILE A 295 -4.29 -7.80 2.63
C ILE A 295 -3.04 -7.61 1.79
N ALA A 296 -3.11 -6.93 0.65
CA ALA A 296 -1.97 -6.80 -0.26
C ALA A 296 -0.71 -6.26 0.43
N GLY A 297 -0.89 -5.31 1.36
CA GLY A 297 0.20 -4.78 2.20
C GLY A 297 0.31 -5.43 3.58
N SER A 298 -0.66 -6.25 4.02
CA SER A 298 -0.81 -6.73 5.40
C SER A 298 -0.25 -8.13 5.59
N THR A 299 1.06 -8.29 5.43
CA THR A 299 1.73 -9.58 5.63
C THR A 299 2.35 -9.69 7.03
N ALA A 300 2.56 -10.92 7.52
CA ALA A 300 3.22 -11.15 8.81
C ALA A 300 4.62 -10.48 8.90
N ARG A 301 5.32 -10.40 7.77
CA ARG A 301 6.65 -9.77 7.69
C ARG A 301 6.60 -8.26 7.46
N MET A 302 5.47 -7.71 7.05
CA MET A 302 5.33 -6.29 6.69
C MET A 302 5.69 -5.39 7.87
N CYS A 303 5.18 -5.66 9.06
CA CYS A 303 5.47 -4.85 10.24
C CYS A 303 6.98 -4.77 10.55
N HIS A 304 7.67 -5.92 10.51
CA HIS A 304 9.13 -5.97 10.66
C HIS A 304 9.85 -5.10 9.62
N VAL A 305 9.49 -5.25 8.34
CA VAL A 305 10.11 -4.47 7.26
C VAL A 305 9.82 -2.98 7.39
N CYS A 306 8.60 -2.61 7.75
CA CYS A 306 8.23 -1.21 8.01
C CYS A 306 9.02 -0.63 9.19
N GLY A 307 9.12 -1.36 10.30
CA GLY A 307 9.93 -0.98 11.45
C GLY A 307 11.39 -0.76 11.06
N ARG A 308 12.00 -1.73 10.38
CA ARG A 308 13.38 -1.64 9.86
C ARG A 308 13.58 -0.42 8.97
N THR A 309 12.69 -0.22 8.00
CA THR A 309 12.78 0.90 7.06
C THR A 309 12.75 2.25 7.78
N ALA A 310 11.87 2.40 8.76
CA ALA A 310 11.78 3.63 9.55
C ALA A 310 13.01 3.84 10.44
N ILE A 311 13.56 2.78 11.03
CA ILE A 311 14.79 2.84 11.83
C ILE A 311 16.00 3.23 10.96
N GLU A 312 16.12 2.66 9.76
CA GLU A 312 17.18 3.01 8.80
C GLU A 312 17.08 4.49 8.37
N GLU A 313 15.86 4.97 8.11
CA GLU A 313 15.62 6.36 7.77
C GLU A 313 15.93 7.30 8.95
N LEU A 314 15.53 6.91 10.16
CA LEU A 314 15.84 7.65 11.38
C LEU A 314 17.36 7.76 11.62
N ARG A 315 18.09 6.65 11.41
CA ARG A 315 19.55 6.61 11.51
C ARG A 315 20.21 7.61 10.57
N LYS A 316 19.80 7.64 9.30
CA LYS A 316 20.32 8.62 8.31
C LYS A 316 20.12 10.06 8.75
N GLN A 317 19.02 10.37 9.41
CA GLN A 317 18.70 11.73 9.83
C GLN A 317 19.37 12.15 11.14
N LEU A 318 19.74 11.21 12.00
CA LEU A 318 20.34 11.47 13.32
C LEU A 318 21.88 11.39 13.32
N VAL A 319 22.44 10.47 12.53
CA VAL A 319 23.89 10.18 12.57
C VAL A 319 24.58 10.33 11.21
N GLY A 320 23.80 10.58 10.14
CA GLY A 320 24.34 10.84 8.79
C GLY A 320 24.46 9.57 7.98
#